data_8e047f75651b92fdcd19737c07091276
#
_entry.id   8e047f75651b92fdcd19737c07091276
#
_cell.length_a   1.000
_cell.length_b   1.000
_cell.length_c   1.000
_cell.angle_alpha   90.00
_cell.angle_beta   90.00
_cell.angle_gamma   90.00
#
_symmetry.space_group_name_H-M   'P 1'
#
loop_
_entity.id
_entity.type
_entity.pdbx_description
1 polymer ?
#
loop_
_entity_poly.entity_id
_entity_poly.type
_entity_poly.pdbx_seq_one_letter_code
_entity_poly.pdbx_strand_id
1 'polypeptide(L)'
;LRDSSGRRQIPIWIDQAQAHNIMAGLQGTTPPRPLSHDLMATLLVVAGLELDRVIIHAIEENTFHAALKLREEGANEEEIDDANLIDIDARPSDAIALAVRTGSSIWMLEEVVAEASIPVDAEADAADQSAFSRFVDDLSPAALVRHLKNRDNNPDSTR
;
A
#
# COMPACT_ATOMS: atom_id res chain seq x y z
N LEU A 1 -9.14 -0.20 -2.41
CA LEU A 1 -8.98 -1.54 -3.02
C LEU A 1 -10.22 -1.90 -3.83
N ARG A 2 -10.02 -2.65 -4.91
CA ARG A 2 -11.11 -3.12 -5.78
C ARG A 2 -11.00 -4.63 -5.93
N ASP A 3 -12.13 -5.32 -5.91
CA ASP A 3 -12.17 -6.76 -6.11
C ASP A 3 -11.83 -7.14 -7.57
N SER A 4 -11.45 -8.38 -7.80
CA SER A 4 -11.08 -8.87 -9.14
C SER A 4 -12.24 -8.82 -10.14
N SER A 5 -13.50 -8.81 -9.67
CA SER A 5 -14.69 -8.67 -10.52
C SER A 5 -14.96 -7.22 -10.95
N GLY A 6 -14.31 -6.25 -10.30
CA GLY A 6 -14.49 -4.83 -10.55
C GLY A 6 -15.84 -4.26 -10.13
N ARG A 7 -16.63 -5.00 -9.34
CA ARG A 7 -17.99 -4.60 -8.94
C ARG A 7 -18.06 -3.94 -7.56
N ARG A 8 -17.09 -4.24 -6.70
CA ARG A 8 -17.03 -3.73 -5.33
C ARG A 8 -15.68 -3.07 -5.10
N GLN A 9 -15.69 -2.03 -4.32
CA GLN A 9 -14.45 -1.38 -3.87
C GLN A 9 -14.54 -1.06 -2.39
N ILE A 10 -13.41 -1.05 -1.72
CA ILE A 10 -13.27 -0.76 -0.30
C ILE A 10 -12.36 0.45 -0.17
N PRO A 11 -12.90 1.61 0.24
CA PRO A 11 -12.09 2.79 0.53
C PRO A 11 -11.37 2.59 1.86
N ILE A 12 -10.05 2.79 1.86
CA ILE A 12 -9.22 2.80 3.07
C ILE A 12 -8.51 4.15 3.11
N TRP A 13 -8.77 4.95 4.14
CA TRP A 13 -8.13 6.25 4.30
C TRP A 13 -6.68 6.09 4.72
N ILE A 14 -5.79 6.73 4.00
CA ILE A 14 -4.34 6.68 4.22
C ILE A 14 -3.75 8.09 4.12
N ASP A 15 -2.59 8.31 4.73
CA ASP A 15 -1.87 9.56 4.61
C ASP A 15 -0.99 9.62 3.33
N GLN A 16 -0.42 10.79 3.09
CA GLN A 16 0.41 11.06 1.91
C GLN A 16 1.64 10.17 1.82
N ALA A 17 2.31 9.92 2.94
CA ALA A 17 3.52 9.11 2.95
C ALA A 17 3.20 7.64 2.66
N GLN A 18 2.08 7.15 3.18
CA GLN A 18 1.56 5.81 2.89
C GLN A 18 1.19 5.68 1.41
N ALA A 19 0.46 6.66 0.86
CA ALA A 19 0.11 6.70 -0.56
C ALA A 19 1.35 6.70 -1.45
N HIS A 20 2.37 7.52 -1.12
CA HIS A 20 3.63 7.56 -1.85
C HIS A 20 4.34 6.20 -1.86
N ASN A 21 4.41 5.51 -0.71
CA ASN A 21 5.05 4.20 -0.61
C ASN A 21 4.35 3.13 -1.47
N ILE A 22 3.01 3.12 -1.50
CA ILE A 22 2.23 2.21 -2.34
C ILE A 22 2.48 2.52 -3.83
N MET A 23 2.38 3.80 -4.22
CA MET A 23 2.57 4.21 -5.62
C MET A 23 3.98 3.92 -6.13
N ALA A 24 5.02 4.15 -5.32
CA ALA A 24 6.39 3.82 -5.68
C ALA A 24 6.56 2.31 -5.98
N GLY A 25 5.89 1.44 -5.19
CA GLY A 25 5.86 0.00 -5.45
C GLY A 25 5.11 -0.35 -6.74
N LEU A 26 3.92 0.21 -6.95
CA LEU A 26 3.11 -0.03 -8.14
C LEU A 26 3.79 0.43 -9.45
N GLN A 27 4.53 1.53 -9.42
CA GLN A 27 5.24 2.06 -10.59
C GLN A 27 6.55 1.32 -10.88
N GLY A 28 7.01 0.45 -9.97
CA GLY A 28 8.29 -0.24 -10.12
C GLY A 28 9.49 0.71 -10.22
N THR A 29 9.33 1.94 -9.73
CA THR A 29 10.42 2.93 -9.76
C THR A 29 11.46 2.59 -8.72
N THR A 30 12.72 2.45 -9.16
CA THR A 30 13.83 2.25 -8.23
C THR A 30 14.32 3.61 -7.75
N PRO A 31 14.07 3.99 -6.50
CA PRO A 31 14.59 5.23 -5.96
C PRO A 31 16.13 5.16 -5.80
N PRO A 32 16.84 6.30 -5.73
CA PRO A 32 18.30 6.33 -5.53
C PRO A 32 18.75 5.63 -4.23
N ARG A 33 17.89 5.56 -3.26
CA ARG A 33 18.06 4.83 -1.98
C ARG A 33 16.78 4.05 -1.67
N PRO A 34 16.90 2.83 -1.08
CA PRO A 34 15.75 2.03 -0.72
C PRO A 34 14.79 2.80 0.21
N LEU A 35 13.50 2.73 -0.07
CA LEU A 35 12.45 3.15 0.84
C LEU A 35 12.27 2.11 1.96
N SER A 36 11.51 2.45 3.00
CA SER A 36 11.30 1.54 4.15
C SER A 36 10.76 0.17 3.73
N HIS A 37 9.81 0.12 2.80
CA HIS A 37 9.23 -1.15 2.33
C HIS A 37 10.15 -1.92 1.39
N ASP A 38 11.06 -1.24 0.66
CA ASP A 38 12.12 -1.91 -0.11
C ASP A 38 13.12 -2.59 0.85
N LEU A 39 13.44 -1.91 1.97
CA LEU A 39 14.27 -2.48 3.02
C LEU A 39 13.59 -3.67 3.69
N MET A 40 12.27 -3.57 4.00
CA MET A 40 11.50 -4.68 4.58
C MET A 40 11.52 -5.91 3.67
N ALA A 41 11.25 -5.73 2.36
CA ALA A 41 11.32 -6.82 1.40
C ALA A 41 12.72 -7.47 1.36
N THR A 42 13.78 -6.66 1.39
CA THR A 42 15.15 -7.17 1.45
C THR A 42 15.42 -7.94 2.75
N LEU A 43 14.92 -7.45 3.89
CA LEU A 43 15.10 -8.13 5.18
C LEU A 43 14.39 -9.49 5.23
N LEU A 44 13.20 -9.62 4.60
CA LEU A 44 12.52 -10.92 4.48
C LEU A 44 13.41 -11.92 3.74
N VAL A 45 13.93 -11.55 2.56
CA VAL A 45 14.82 -12.40 1.77
C VAL A 45 16.06 -12.79 2.57
N VAL A 46 16.71 -11.85 3.26
CA VAL A 46 17.90 -12.13 4.09
C VAL A 46 17.58 -13.07 5.25
N ALA A 47 16.35 -13.00 5.77
CA ALA A 47 15.87 -13.88 6.82
C ALA A 47 15.45 -15.28 6.31
N GLY A 48 15.46 -15.52 5.00
CA GLY A 48 14.95 -16.77 4.40
C GLY A 48 13.44 -16.87 4.47
N LEU A 49 12.74 -15.72 4.44
CA LEU A 49 11.29 -15.62 4.51
C LEU A 49 10.71 -15.01 3.23
N GLU A 50 9.52 -15.43 2.89
CA GLU A 50 8.70 -14.87 1.82
C GLU A 50 7.37 -14.37 2.38
N LEU A 51 6.86 -13.27 1.81
CA LEU A 51 5.48 -12.86 2.05
C LEU A 51 4.57 -13.71 1.17
N ASP A 52 3.85 -14.64 1.79
CA ASP A 52 2.88 -15.48 1.10
C ASP A 52 1.68 -14.65 0.65
N ARG A 53 1.04 -13.99 1.57
CA ARG A 53 -0.11 -13.11 1.32
C ARG A 53 -0.31 -12.07 2.42
N VAL A 54 -1.09 -11.06 2.09
CA VAL A 54 -1.66 -10.11 3.05
C VAL A 54 -3.13 -10.45 3.25
N ILE A 55 -3.61 -10.39 4.48
CA ILE A 55 -5.04 -10.52 4.80
C ILE A 55 -5.51 -9.29 5.53
N ILE A 56 -6.51 -8.58 4.99
CA ILE A 56 -7.25 -7.55 5.71
C ILE A 56 -8.42 -8.26 6.38
N HIS A 57 -8.37 -8.37 7.72
CA HIS A 57 -9.18 -9.34 8.45
C HIS A 57 -10.21 -8.72 9.38
N ALA A 58 -10.13 -7.44 9.72
CA ALA A 58 -11.06 -6.81 10.64
C ALA A 58 -11.20 -5.30 10.39
N ILE A 59 -12.33 -4.77 10.88
CA ILE A 59 -12.54 -3.34 11.11
C ILE A 59 -12.90 -3.19 12.58
N GLU A 60 -12.08 -2.50 13.34
CA GLU A 60 -12.31 -2.21 14.75
C GLU A 60 -12.22 -0.71 14.98
N GLU A 61 -13.23 -0.12 15.60
CA GLU A 61 -13.29 1.34 15.86
C GLU A 61 -13.00 2.19 14.60
N ASN A 62 -13.58 1.84 13.45
CA ASN A 62 -13.32 2.45 12.14
C ASN A 62 -11.88 2.31 11.62
N THR A 63 -11.10 1.40 12.19
CA THR A 63 -9.72 1.13 11.77
C THR A 63 -9.63 -0.25 11.15
N PHE A 64 -9.11 -0.31 9.92
CA PHE A 64 -8.83 -1.58 9.25
C PHE A 64 -7.58 -2.23 9.83
N HIS A 65 -7.65 -3.53 10.06
CA HIS A 65 -6.56 -4.37 10.54
C HIS A 65 -6.12 -5.34 9.44
N ALA A 66 -4.81 -5.53 9.31
CA ALA A 66 -4.23 -6.46 8.36
C ALA A 66 -3.16 -7.33 9.01
N ALA A 67 -2.92 -8.49 8.43
CA ALA A 67 -1.83 -9.37 8.80
C ALA A 67 -0.98 -9.72 7.58
N LEU A 68 0.34 -9.77 7.78
CA LEU A 68 1.27 -10.37 6.85
C LEU A 68 1.36 -11.86 7.19
N LYS A 69 1.15 -12.71 6.20
CA LYS A 69 1.35 -14.15 6.30
C LYS A 69 2.70 -14.48 5.68
N LEU A 70 3.66 -14.87 6.50
CA LEU A 70 5.02 -15.19 6.04
C LEU A 70 5.24 -16.70 6.08
N ARG A 71 6.04 -17.21 5.12
CA ARG A 71 6.51 -18.58 5.04
C ARG A 71 8.03 -18.63 4.92
N GLU A 72 8.62 -19.78 5.16
CA GLU A 72 10.02 -20.02 4.81
C GLU A 72 10.20 -20.03 3.29
N GLU A 73 11.30 -19.45 2.81
CA GLU A 73 11.65 -19.41 1.39
C GLU A 73 11.79 -20.84 0.85
N GLY A 74 11.11 -21.11 -0.28
CA GLY A 74 11.15 -22.44 -0.91
C GLY A 74 10.29 -23.50 -0.24
N ALA A 75 9.44 -23.14 0.73
CA ALA A 75 8.46 -24.07 1.30
C ALA A 75 7.56 -24.63 0.19
N ASN A 76 7.25 -25.93 0.28
CA ASN A 76 6.41 -26.59 -0.71
C ASN A 76 4.97 -26.06 -0.63
N GLU A 77 4.44 -25.56 -1.74
CA GLU A 77 3.09 -24.97 -1.79
C GLU A 77 1.98 -25.95 -1.37
N GLU A 78 2.19 -27.25 -1.57
CA GLU A 78 1.22 -28.29 -1.17
C GLU A 78 1.18 -28.53 0.35
N GLU A 79 2.19 -28.08 1.09
CA GLU A 79 2.33 -28.25 2.54
C GLU A 79 2.01 -26.95 3.32
N ILE A 80 1.62 -25.89 2.61
CA ILE A 80 1.31 -24.62 3.24
C ILE A 80 -0.07 -24.72 3.90
N ASP A 81 -0.06 -24.91 5.22
CA ASP A 81 -1.23 -24.74 6.08
C ASP A 81 -1.13 -23.38 6.78
N ASP A 82 -2.28 -22.71 6.93
CA ASP A 82 -2.38 -21.44 7.68
C ASP A 82 -1.75 -21.55 9.09
N ALA A 83 -1.78 -22.74 9.69
CA ALA A 83 -1.16 -23.00 10.98
C ALA A 83 0.37 -22.92 10.98
N ASN A 84 1.01 -23.06 9.82
CA ASN A 84 2.45 -23.04 9.65
C ASN A 84 2.98 -21.67 9.22
N LEU A 85 2.08 -20.71 8.93
CA LEU A 85 2.46 -19.36 8.55
C LEU A 85 2.76 -18.52 9.79
N ILE A 86 3.75 -17.65 9.67
CA ILE A 86 4.05 -16.64 10.68
C ILE A 86 3.12 -15.43 10.43
N ASP A 87 2.36 -15.06 11.46
CA ASP A 87 1.47 -13.91 11.43
C ASP A 87 2.15 -12.69 12.01
N ILE A 88 2.12 -11.59 11.25
CA ILE A 88 2.59 -10.30 11.74
C ILE A 88 1.46 -9.28 11.56
N ASP A 89 1.04 -8.66 12.66
CA ASP A 89 0.09 -7.54 12.62
C ASP A 89 0.66 -6.35 11.85
N ALA A 90 -0.15 -5.73 11.00
CA ALA A 90 0.27 -4.62 10.17
C ALA A 90 -0.89 -3.68 9.85
N ARG A 91 -0.57 -2.40 9.63
CA ARG A 91 -1.54 -1.49 9.04
C ARG A 91 -1.77 -1.89 7.57
N PRO A 92 -3.01 -1.79 7.05
CA PRO A 92 -3.29 -2.13 5.64
C PRO A 92 -2.37 -1.42 4.64
N SER A 93 -2.06 -0.14 4.87
CA SER A 93 -1.17 0.64 4.00
C SER A 93 0.24 0.07 3.90
N ASP A 94 0.81 -0.39 5.03
CA ASP A 94 2.15 -0.97 5.07
C ASP A 94 2.16 -2.36 4.45
N ALA A 95 1.13 -3.15 4.75
CA ALA A 95 0.94 -4.48 4.18
C ALA A 95 0.80 -4.43 2.65
N ILE A 96 -0.04 -3.52 2.13
CA ILE A 96 -0.22 -3.30 0.69
C ILE A 96 1.09 -2.82 0.06
N ALA A 97 1.79 -1.85 0.68
CA ALA A 97 3.05 -1.33 0.16
C ALA A 97 4.15 -2.40 0.09
N LEU A 98 4.13 -3.37 1.00
CA LEU A 98 5.03 -4.53 0.95
C LEU A 98 4.58 -5.54 -0.10
N ALA A 99 3.28 -5.88 -0.16
CA ALA A 99 2.72 -6.84 -1.12
C ALA A 99 2.99 -6.45 -2.58
N VAL A 100 2.83 -5.15 -2.93
CA VAL A 100 3.10 -4.68 -4.30
C VAL A 100 4.59 -4.78 -4.70
N ARG A 101 5.52 -4.85 -3.72
CA ARG A 101 6.95 -5.04 -3.97
C ARG A 101 7.35 -6.50 -4.09
N THR A 102 6.72 -7.35 -3.32
CA THR A 102 6.98 -8.80 -3.33
C THR A 102 6.17 -9.55 -4.37
N GLY A 103 5.16 -8.90 -4.96
CA GLY A 103 4.22 -9.55 -5.88
C GLY A 103 3.22 -10.47 -5.19
N SER A 104 3.08 -10.35 -3.87
CA SER A 104 2.23 -11.22 -3.06
C SER A 104 0.75 -10.81 -3.18
N SER A 105 -0.13 -11.78 -2.99
CA SER A 105 -1.57 -11.56 -3.08
C SER A 105 -2.11 -10.79 -1.86
N ILE A 106 -3.18 -10.01 -2.10
CA ILE A 106 -3.90 -9.28 -1.05
C ILE A 106 -5.30 -9.85 -0.97
N TRP A 107 -5.63 -10.36 0.19
CA TRP A 107 -6.93 -10.95 0.50
C TRP A 107 -7.69 -10.07 1.49
N MET A 108 -9.00 -10.18 1.46
CA MET A 108 -9.86 -9.52 2.43
C MET A 108 -10.95 -10.49 2.85
N LEU A 109 -11.22 -10.57 4.16
CA LEU A 109 -12.28 -11.42 4.67
C LEU A 109 -13.65 -10.88 4.23
N GLU A 110 -14.60 -11.79 3.96
CA GLU A 110 -15.93 -11.42 3.46
C GLU A 110 -16.69 -10.55 4.47
N GLU A 111 -16.43 -10.69 5.76
CA GLU A 111 -17.02 -9.83 6.80
C GLU A 111 -16.60 -8.37 6.61
N VAL A 112 -15.33 -8.13 6.31
CA VAL A 112 -14.80 -6.79 6.03
C VAL A 112 -15.39 -6.23 4.74
N VAL A 113 -15.49 -7.07 3.71
CA VAL A 113 -16.11 -6.69 2.43
C VAL A 113 -17.58 -6.34 2.62
N ALA A 114 -18.32 -7.12 3.40
CA ALA A 114 -19.73 -6.88 3.66
C ALA A 114 -19.98 -5.57 4.41
N GLU A 115 -19.06 -5.22 5.33
CA GLU A 115 -19.19 -4.00 6.13
C GLU A 115 -18.76 -2.74 5.37
N ALA A 116 -17.66 -2.79 4.62
CA ALA A 116 -16.99 -1.59 4.10
C ALA A 116 -17.09 -1.42 2.57
N SER A 117 -17.66 -2.39 1.83
CA SER A 117 -17.68 -2.27 0.38
C SER A 117 -18.73 -1.28 -0.11
N ILE A 118 -18.35 -0.53 -1.14
CA ILE A 118 -19.28 0.31 -1.89
C ILE A 118 -19.32 -0.15 -3.36
N PRO A 119 -20.45 0.05 -4.07
CA PRO A 119 -20.51 -0.22 -5.50
C PRO A 119 -19.48 0.64 -6.26
N VAL A 120 -18.92 0.06 -7.31
CA VAL A 120 -18.04 0.81 -8.20
C VAL A 120 -18.87 1.75 -9.06
N ASP A 121 -18.56 3.06 -8.98
CA ASP A 121 -19.05 4.08 -9.91
C ASP A 121 -17.89 4.46 -10.84
N ALA A 122 -17.94 3.99 -12.09
CA ALA A 122 -16.84 4.13 -13.02
C ALA A 122 -16.51 5.59 -13.39
N GLU A 123 -17.50 6.50 -13.34
CA GLU A 123 -17.29 7.92 -13.65
C GLU A 123 -16.68 8.66 -12.46
N ALA A 124 -17.21 8.46 -11.26
CA ALA A 124 -16.66 9.03 -10.03
C ALA A 124 -15.25 8.50 -9.76
N ASP A 125 -15.02 7.19 -9.95
CA ASP A 125 -13.72 6.56 -9.77
C ASP A 125 -12.64 7.10 -10.71
N ALA A 126 -12.97 7.37 -11.96
CA ALA A 126 -12.01 7.96 -12.90
C ALA A 126 -11.60 9.38 -12.49
N ALA A 127 -12.54 10.15 -11.93
CA ALA A 127 -12.28 11.49 -11.39
C ALA A 127 -11.39 11.41 -10.13
N ASP A 128 -11.69 10.51 -9.20
CA ASP A 128 -10.93 10.30 -7.97
C ASP A 128 -9.53 9.76 -8.25
N GLN A 129 -9.37 8.82 -9.19
CA GLN A 129 -8.08 8.30 -9.60
C GLN A 129 -7.20 9.38 -10.23
N SER A 130 -7.78 10.26 -11.04
CA SER A 130 -7.06 11.40 -11.62
C SER A 130 -6.71 12.47 -10.59
N ALA A 131 -7.55 12.69 -9.57
CA ALA A 131 -7.27 13.57 -8.45
C ALA A 131 -6.17 12.99 -7.54
N PHE A 132 -6.23 11.70 -7.26
CA PHE A 132 -5.21 10.99 -6.48
C PHE A 132 -3.85 10.99 -7.18
N SER A 133 -3.80 10.74 -8.48
CA SER A 133 -2.54 10.79 -9.24
C SER A 133 -1.92 12.19 -9.21
N ARG A 134 -2.71 13.24 -9.41
CA ARG A 134 -2.25 14.63 -9.29
C ARG A 134 -1.72 14.95 -7.89
N PHE A 135 -2.43 14.52 -6.87
CA PHE A 135 -2.02 14.68 -5.48
C PHE A 135 -0.65 14.01 -5.19
N VAL A 136 -0.42 12.80 -5.71
CA VAL A 136 0.85 12.09 -5.54
C VAL A 136 1.97 12.76 -6.35
N ASP A 137 1.70 13.24 -7.56
CA ASP A 137 2.66 13.96 -8.40
C ASP A 137 3.11 15.28 -7.76
N ASP A 138 2.21 15.99 -7.08
CA ASP A 138 2.53 17.20 -6.31
C ASP A 138 3.43 16.92 -5.09
N LEU A 139 3.49 15.68 -4.62
CA LEU A 139 4.32 15.22 -3.51
C LEU A 139 5.71 14.74 -3.94
N SER A 140 6.00 14.74 -5.22
CA SER A 140 7.33 14.30 -5.69
C SER A 140 8.43 15.16 -5.07
N PRO A 141 9.62 14.59 -4.75
CA PRO A 141 10.77 15.36 -4.25
C PRO A 141 11.14 16.53 -5.18
N ALA A 142 10.88 16.38 -6.49
CA ALA A 142 11.08 17.43 -7.48
C ALA A 142 10.06 18.57 -7.36
N ALA A 143 8.82 18.30 -6.93
CA ALA A 143 7.82 19.32 -6.66
C ALA A 143 8.14 20.09 -5.38
N LEU A 144 8.59 19.39 -4.33
CA LEU A 144 9.03 20.02 -3.08
C LEU A 144 10.23 20.95 -3.31
N VAL A 145 11.22 20.52 -4.08
CA VAL A 145 12.37 21.35 -4.46
C VAL A 145 11.95 22.56 -5.29
N ARG A 146 10.99 22.42 -6.20
CA ARG A 146 10.41 23.56 -6.96
C ARG A 146 9.69 24.54 -6.05
N HIS A 147 8.95 24.05 -5.08
CA HIS A 147 8.21 24.89 -4.13
C HIS A 147 9.15 25.68 -3.22
N LEU A 148 10.21 25.04 -2.73
CA LEU A 148 11.26 25.70 -1.94
C LEU A 148 12.04 26.74 -2.76
N LYS A 149 12.42 26.44 -3.99
CA LYS A 149 13.10 27.40 -4.88
C LYS A 149 12.23 28.61 -5.26
N ASN A 150 10.92 28.42 -5.42
CA ASN A 150 9.98 29.53 -5.71
C ASN A 150 9.76 30.43 -4.48
N ARG A 151 9.91 29.88 -3.27
CA ARG A 151 9.80 30.65 -2.02
C ARG A 151 11.02 31.55 -1.79
N ASP A 152 12.21 31.08 -2.15
CA ASP A 152 13.45 31.85 -2.06
C ASP A 152 13.57 32.97 -3.13
N ASN A 153 12.82 32.86 -4.23
CA ASN A 153 12.77 33.87 -5.31
C ASN A 153 11.67 34.94 -5.14
N ASN A 154 10.89 34.88 -4.05
CA ASN A 154 9.87 35.91 -3.76
C ASN A 154 10.18 36.57 -2.39
N PRO A 155 11.04 37.61 -2.32
CA PRO A 155 11.44 38.24 -1.06
C PRO A 155 10.38 39.17 -0.45
N ASP A 156 9.14 39.22 -0.96
CA ASP A 156 8.15 40.25 -0.62
C ASP A 156 6.96 39.78 0.22
N SER A 157 7.10 38.68 1.01
CA SER A 157 6.02 38.23 1.92
C SER A 157 6.33 38.46 3.42
N THR A 158 7.06 39.52 3.74
CA THR A 158 7.23 39.99 5.14
C THR A 158 6.91 41.47 5.21
N ARG A 159 5.60 41.77 5.30
CA ARG A 159 5.07 42.97 5.95
C ARG A 159 3.69 42.72 6.51
#